data_2e674d3dc3a349a1eaacb129975504b8
#
_entry.id   2e674d3dc3a349a1eaacb129975504b8
#
_cell.length_a   1.000
_cell.length_b   1.000
_cell.length_c   1.000
_cell.angle_alpha   90.00
_cell.angle_beta   90.00
_cell.angle_gamma   90.00
#
_symmetry.space_group_name_H-M   'P 1'
#
loop_
_entity.id
_entity.type
_entity.pdbx_description
1 polymer ?
#
loop_
_entity_poly.entity_id
_entity_poly.type
_entity_poly.pdbx_seq_one_letter_code
_entity_poly.pdbx_strand_id
1 'polypeptide(L)'
;CNHISNALGTLNPIEEIIKKAHAVGAAVLIDGAQSCPHLQPDVQALDVDFFVTSAHKMCGPTGVGMLYGKEEWLRKLPPYQGGGEMIAEVTFEKTTYADLPHKFEAGTPNIEGGIVLGTAIDYMNAIGFDDIATYEHELLLYGTKRLQEIEGLKIFGTSENKTSVISFNIEGIHPYDIGTI
;
A
#
# COMPACT_ATOMS: atom_id res chain seq x y z
N CYS A 1 -7.11 2.54 7.33
CA CYS A 1 -6.24 3.74 7.27
C CYS A 1 -5.01 3.43 6.41
N ASN A 2 -4.28 4.45 5.95
CA ASN A 2 -3.02 4.25 5.25
C ASN A 2 -1.86 4.03 6.24
N HIS A 3 -0.89 3.21 5.85
CA HIS A 3 0.35 3.00 6.62
C HIS A 3 1.28 4.21 6.47
N ILE A 4 1.50 4.63 5.21
CA ILE A 4 2.29 5.82 4.87
C ILE A 4 1.42 6.79 4.08
N SER A 5 1.48 8.07 4.46
CA SER A 5 0.81 9.13 3.71
C SER A 5 1.51 9.38 2.37
N ASN A 6 0.77 9.25 1.27
CA ASN A 6 1.29 9.56 -0.06
C ASN A 6 1.54 11.07 -0.28
N ALA A 7 0.92 11.92 0.53
CA ALA A 7 1.08 13.36 0.43
C ALA A 7 2.18 13.91 1.34
N LEU A 8 2.30 13.38 2.55
CA LEU A 8 3.19 13.93 3.57
C LEU A 8 4.39 13.02 3.89
N GLY A 9 4.35 11.77 3.43
CA GLY A 9 5.34 10.76 3.77
C GLY A 9 5.23 10.24 5.21
N THR A 10 4.33 10.77 6.02
CA THR A 10 4.18 10.39 7.44
C THR A 10 3.90 8.91 7.58
N LEU A 11 4.69 8.23 8.40
CA LEU A 11 4.48 6.84 8.82
C LEU A 11 3.48 6.82 9.98
N ASN A 12 2.31 6.23 9.76
CA ASN A 12 1.29 6.13 10.78
C ASN A 12 1.58 4.97 11.75
N PRO A 13 1.26 5.11 13.05
CA PRO A 13 1.51 4.08 14.06
C PRO A 13 0.45 2.97 13.97
N ILE A 14 0.50 2.16 12.90
CA ILE A 14 -0.55 1.18 12.59
C ILE A 14 -0.68 0.09 13.64
N GLU A 15 0.41 -0.32 14.29
CA GLU A 15 0.38 -1.30 15.38
C GLU A 15 -0.50 -0.83 16.53
N GLU A 16 -0.35 0.44 16.93
CA GLU A 16 -1.18 1.03 17.98
C GLU A 16 -2.64 1.19 17.54
N ILE A 17 -2.85 1.57 16.27
CA ILE A 17 -4.20 1.72 15.69
C ILE A 17 -4.90 0.37 15.67
N ILE A 18 -4.24 -0.69 15.19
CA ILE A 18 -4.79 -2.06 15.14
C ILE A 18 -5.16 -2.51 16.56
N LYS A 19 -4.22 -2.38 17.50
CA LYS A 19 -4.46 -2.76 18.90
C LYS A 19 -5.66 -2.06 19.52
N LYS A 20 -5.80 -0.75 19.30
CA LYS A 20 -6.93 0.04 19.80
C LYS A 20 -8.26 -0.35 19.14
N ALA A 21 -8.24 -0.60 17.83
CA ALA A 21 -9.43 -1.03 17.10
C ALA A 21 -9.89 -2.42 17.56
N HIS A 22 -8.98 -3.37 17.69
CA HIS A 22 -9.29 -4.71 18.19
C HIS A 22 -9.83 -4.72 19.62
N ALA A 23 -9.36 -3.81 20.47
CA ALA A 23 -9.87 -3.67 21.85
C ALA A 23 -11.37 -3.33 21.91
N VAL A 24 -11.96 -2.80 20.84
CA VAL A 24 -13.39 -2.50 20.71
C VAL A 24 -14.09 -3.38 19.67
N GLY A 25 -13.44 -4.44 19.20
CA GLY A 25 -13.99 -5.40 18.23
C GLY A 25 -14.10 -4.88 16.81
N ALA A 26 -13.35 -3.83 16.45
CA ALA A 26 -13.34 -3.26 15.10
C ALA A 26 -12.25 -3.91 14.24
N ALA A 27 -12.62 -4.36 13.03
CA ALA A 27 -11.69 -4.83 12.04
C ALA A 27 -10.91 -3.66 11.41
N VAL A 28 -9.65 -3.92 11.01
CA VAL A 28 -8.76 -2.91 10.45
C VAL A 28 -8.28 -3.31 9.06
N LEU A 29 -8.47 -2.41 8.10
CA LEU A 29 -7.82 -2.48 6.79
C LEU A 29 -6.71 -1.43 6.73
N ILE A 30 -5.51 -1.87 6.40
CA ILE A 30 -4.34 -1.02 6.18
C ILE A 30 -4.08 -0.90 4.68
N ASP A 31 -4.02 0.34 4.19
CA ASP A 31 -3.51 0.64 2.85
C ASP A 31 -1.98 0.72 2.92
N GLY A 32 -1.34 -0.32 2.41
CA GLY A 32 0.11 -0.48 2.33
C GLY A 32 0.70 -0.08 0.99
N ALA A 33 -0.08 0.53 0.09
CA ALA A 33 0.39 0.86 -1.24
C ALA A 33 1.64 1.78 -1.25
N GLN A 34 1.77 2.63 -0.24
CA GLN A 34 2.97 3.48 -0.06
C GLN A 34 4.01 2.86 0.87
N SER A 35 3.67 1.88 1.68
CA SER A 35 4.65 1.29 2.61
C SER A 35 5.44 0.13 2.01
N CYS A 36 4.79 -0.72 1.22
CA CYS A 36 5.45 -1.89 0.65
C CYS A 36 6.68 -1.59 -0.25
N PRO A 37 6.78 -0.44 -0.96
CA PRO A 37 8.00 -0.08 -1.66
C PRO A 37 9.19 0.24 -0.75
N HIS A 38 8.93 0.68 0.49
CA HIS A 38 9.94 1.22 1.41
C HIS A 38 10.19 0.33 2.62
N LEU A 39 9.20 -0.48 2.99
CA LEU A 39 9.20 -1.33 4.18
C LEU A 39 8.78 -2.75 3.83
N GLN A 40 9.14 -3.69 4.68
CA GLN A 40 8.68 -5.09 4.61
C GLN A 40 7.67 -5.36 5.75
N PRO A 41 6.39 -4.98 5.59
CA PRO A 41 5.40 -5.21 6.64
C PRO A 41 5.09 -6.70 6.80
N ASP A 42 5.15 -7.20 8.03
CA ASP A 42 4.72 -8.54 8.40
C ASP A 42 3.25 -8.48 8.84
N VAL A 43 2.34 -8.90 7.96
CA VAL A 43 0.90 -8.86 8.21
C VAL A 43 0.46 -9.78 9.36
N GLN A 44 1.21 -10.86 9.64
CA GLN A 44 0.93 -11.77 10.74
C GLN A 44 1.38 -11.17 12.07
N ALA A 45 2.59 -10.61 12.12
CA ALA A 45 3.09 -9.94 13.32
C ALA A 45 2.26 -8.70 13.68
N LEU A 46 1.77 -7.97 12.67
CA LEU A 46 0.85 -6.83 12.85
C LEU A 46 -0.55 -7.25 13.31
N ASP A 47 -0.91 -8.52 13.16
CA ASP A 47 -2.28 -9.02 13.41
C ASP A 47 -3.36 -8.22 12.66
N VAL A 48 -3.05 -7.69 11.48
CA VAL A 48 -3.98 -6.87 10.70
C VAL A 48 -5.05 -7.74 10.04
N ASP A 49 -6.29 -7.25 9.98
CA ASP A 49 -7.40 -8.01 9.38
C ASP A 49 -7.36 -8.00 7.86
N PHE A 50 -7.02 -6.85 7.28
CA PHE A 50 -6.85 -6.66 5.83
C PHE A 50 -5.67 -5.75 5.53
N PHE A 51 -4.93 -6.09 4.47
CA PHE A 51 -3.82 -5.28 4.00
C PHE A 51 -3.81 -5.23 2.47
N VAL A 52 -3.70 -4.04 1.90
CA VAL A 52 -3.68 -3.85 0.44
C VAL A 52 -2.38 -3.25 -0.03
N THR A 53 -1.93 -3.69 -1.22
CA THR A 53 -0.74 -3.14 -1.87
C THR A 53 -0.95 -3.01 -3.37
N SER A 54 -0.06 -2.28 -4.04
CA SER A 54 -0.13 -1.96 -5.46
C SER A 54 1.21 -2.19 -6.13
N ALA A 55 1.24 -3.06 -7.14
CA ALA A 55 2.47 -3.52 -7.79
C ALA A 55 3.28 -2.39 -8.44
N HIS A 56 2.62 -1.43 -9.09
CA HIS A 56 3.32 -0.34 -9.81
C HIS A 56 4.15 0.58 -8.92
N LYS A 57 3.94 0.53 -7.61
CA LYS A 57 4.77 1.25 -6.63
C LYS A 57 5.94 0.41 -6.11
N MET A 58 5.91 -0.91 -6.36
CA MET A 58 6.89 -1.90 -5.93
C MET A 58 7.77 -2.38 -7.10
N CYS A 59 8.19 -1.50 -7.99
CA CYS A 59 8.91 -1.83 -9.23
C CYS A 59 8.16 -2.79 -10.17
N GLY A 60 6.89 -3.04 -9.91
CA GLY A 60 6.05 -3.98 -10.64
C GLY A 60 5.15 -3.34 -11.69
N PRO A 61 4.32 -4.13 -12.38
CA PRO A 61 3.46 -3.64 -13.45
C PRO A 61 2.24 -2.88 -12.93
N THR A 62 1.64 -2.05 -13.80
CA THR A 62 0.31 -1.46 -13.55
C THR A 62 -0.79 -2.51 -13.64
N GLY A 63 -1.96 -2.22 -13.06
CA GLY A 63 -3.13 -3.09 -13.15
C GLY A 63 -3.07 -4.37 -12.30
N VAL A 64 -2.14 -4.44 -11.36
CA VAL A 64 -2.00 -5.54 -10.39
C VAL A 64 -1.83 -4.98 -8.99
N GLY A 65 -2.43 -5.66 -8.03
CA GLY A 65 -2.28 -5.41 -6.62
C GLY A 65 -2.67 -6.66 -5.84
N MET A 66 -2.42 -6.64 -4.54
CA MET A 66 -2.78 -7.74 -3.65
C MET A 66 -3.64 -7.24 -2.50
N LEU A 67 -4.63 -8.05 -2.14
CA LEU A 67 -5.36 -7.94 -0.88
C LEU A 67 -5.02 -9.15 -0.02
N TYR A 68 -4.39 -8.91 1.11
CA TYR A 68 -4.35 -9.88 2.21
C TYR A 68 -5.60 -9.71 3.07
N GLY A 69 -6.17 -10.81 3.53
CA GLY A 69 -7.25 -10.83 4.51
C GLY A 69 -7.14 -12.04 5.41
N LYS A 70 -7.42 -11.88 6.71
CA LYS A 70 -7.56 -13.03 7.61
C LYS A 70 -8.65 -13.96 7.08
N GLU A 71 -8.38 -15.26 7.07
CA GLU A 71 -9.28 -16.26 6.51
C GLU A 71 -10.71 -16.20 7.10
N GLU A 72 -10.82 -15.94 8.38
CA GLU A 72 -12.12 -15.83 9.05
C GLU A 72 -12.99 -14.70 8.50
N TRP A 73 -12.39 -13.57 8.10
CA TRP A 73 -13.08 -12.45 7.46
C TRP A 73 -13.42 -12.78 6.01
N LEU A 74 -12.47 -13.33 5.25
CA LEU A 74 -12.69 -13.72 3.86
C LEU A 74 -13.80 -14.77 3.72
N ARG A 75 -13.93 -15.70 4.68
CA ARG A 75 -15.03 -16.67 4.71
C ARG A 75 -16.40 -16.02 4.98
N LYS A 76 -16.46 -15.02 5.84
CA LYS A 76 -17.70 -14.30 6.22
C LYS A 76 -18.18 -13.34 5.11
N LEU A 77 -17.26 -12.68 4.41
CA LEU A 77 -17.60 -11.69 3.39
C LEU A 77 -18.23 -12.35 2.16
N PRO A 78 -19.23 -11.71 1.52
CA PRO A 78 -19.69 -12.14 0.20
C PRO A 78 -18.61 -11.87 -0.85
N PRO A 79 -18.64 -12.54 -2.03
CA PRO A 79 -17.79 -12.17 -3.14
C PRO A 79 -18.08 -10.74 -3.58
N TYR A 80 -17.04 -10.03 -4.02
CA TYR A 80 -17.16 -8.63 -4.48
C TYR A 80 -17.74 -8.53 -5.88
N GLN A 81 -17.33 -9.45 -6.78
CA GLN A 81 -17.77 -9.52 -8.18
C GLN A 81 -18.20 -10.94 -8.52
N GLY A 82 -19.08 -11.08 -9.52
CA GLY A 82 -19.42 -12.35 -10.14
C GLY A 82 -18.69 -12.53 -11.46
N GLY A 83 -18.36 -13.78 -11.80
CA GLY A 83 -17.69 -14.12 -13.06
C GLY A 83 -17.25 -15.58 -13.12
N GLY A 84 -16.50 -15.94 -14.12
CA GLY A 84 -15.85 -17.24 -14.21
C GLY A 84 -14.86 -17.46 -13.06
N GLU A 85 -14.49 -18.71 -12.81
CA GLU A 85 -13.52 -19.17 -11.81
C GLU A 85 -13.95 -19.00 -10.34
N MET A 86 -14.75 -17.96 -10.00
CA MET A 86 -15.15 -17.66 -8.63
C MET A 86 -16.46 -18.36 -8.19
N ILE A 87 -17.13 -19.06 -9.07
CA ILE A 87 -18.36 -19.82 -8.80
C ILE A 87 -18.07 -21.32 -8.74
N ALA A 88 -18.80 -22.04 -7.87
CA ALA A 88 -18.79 -23.50 -7.80
C ALA A 88 -20.01 -24.08 -8.56
N GLU A 89 -21.20 -23.57 -8.28
CA GLU A 89 -22.45 -23.99 -8.91
C GLU A 89 -23.39 -22.82 -9.12
N VAL A 90 -24.09 -22.79 -10.24
CA VAL A 90 -25.11 -21.78 -10.56
C VAL A 90 -26.39 -22.50 -10.99
N THR A 91 -27.48 -22.29 -10.27
CA THR A 91 -28.83 -22.68 -10.65
C THR A 91 -29.75 -21.46 -10.67
N PHE A 92 -30.99 -21.63 -11.09
CA PHE A 92 -31.98 -20.55 -11.00
C PHE A 92 -32.31 -20.14 -9.58
N GLU A 93 -32.19 -21.08 -8.63
CA GLU A 93 -32.55 -20.88 -7.21
C GLU A 93 -31.37 -20.49 -6.35
N LYS A 94 -30.13 -20.86 -6.76
CA LYS A 94 -28.97 -20.72 -5.86
C LYS A 94 -27.67 -20.60 -6.66
N THR A 95 -26.79 -19.78 -6.16
CA THR A 95 -25.37 -19.71 -6.57
C THR A 95 -24.50 -20.07 -5.37
N THR A 96 -23.53 -20.96 -5.59
CA THR A 96 -22.45 -21.24 -4.63
C THR A 96 -21.12 -20.78 -5.21
N TYR A 97 -20.18 -20.46 -4.35
CA TYR A 97 -18.91 -19.85 -4.71
C TYR A 97 -17.75 -20.80 -4.50
N ALA A 98 -16.69 -20.59 -5.24
CA ALA A 98 -15.44 -21.31 -5.09
C ALA A 98 -14.81 -21.04 -3.71
N ASP A 99 -13.90 -21.92 -3.31
CA ASP A 99 -13.12 -21.72 -2.10
C ASP A 99 -12.15 -20.52 -2.21
N LEU A 100 -11.62 -20.09 -1.08
CA LEU A 100 -10.56 -19.08 -1.04
C LEU A 100 -9.28 -19.62 -1.72
N PRO A 101 -8.54 -18.81 -2.45
CA PRO A 101 -8.76 -17.37 -2.69
C PRO A 101 -9.71 -17.06 -3.87
N HIS A 102 -10.07 -18.06 -4.70
CA HIS A 102 -10.80 -17.90 -5.95
C HIS A 102 -12.18 -17.22 -5.81
N LYS A 103 -12.81 -17.34 -4.65
CA LYS A 103 -14.06 -16.64 -4.31
C LYS A 103 -14.02 -15.13 -4.61
N PHE A 104 -12.85 -14.50 -4.53
CA PHE A 104 -12.66 -13.06 -4.74
C PHE A 104 -11.96 -12.74 -6.07
N GLU A 105 -11.68 -13.73 -6.89
CA GLU A 105 -10.93 -13.59 -8.14
C GLU A 105 -11.83 -13.93 -9.34
N ALA A 106 -12.69 -12.95 -9.72
CA ALA A 106 -13.67 -13.13 -10.76
C ALA A 106 -13.07 -12.93 -12.16
N GLY A 107 -13.20 -13.96 -13.02
CA GLY A 107 -12.73 -13.98 -14.40
C GLY A 107 -11.23 -14.26 -14.53
N THR A 108 -10.75 -14.32 -15.77
CA THR A 108 -9.31 -14.55 -16.04
C THR A 108 -8.47 -13.43 -15.43
N PRO A 109 -7.54 -13.75 -14.53
CA PRO A 109 -6.71 -12.72 -13.88
C PRO A 109 -5.71 -12.11 -14.87
N ASN A 110 -5.10 -10.99 -14.47
CA ASN A 110 -3.92 -10.45 -15.16
C ASN A 110 -2.70 -11.35 -14.91
N ILE A 111 -2.60 -12.45 -15.68
CA ILE A 111 -1.60 -13.51 -15.49
C ILE A 111 -0.19 -12.95 -15.66
N GLU A 112 0.04 -12.18 -16.72
CA GLU A 112 1.32 -11.54 -17.00
C GLU A 112 1.75 -10.62 -15.85
N GLY A 113 0.83 -9.76 -15.40
CA GLY A 113 1.11 -8.85 -14.30
C GLY A 113 1.42 -9.58 -12.98
N GLY A 114 0.74 -10.69 -12.69
CA GLY A 114 1.00 -11.52 -11.51
C GLY A 114 2.40 -12.14 -11.54
N ILE A 115 2.83 -12.67 -12.69
CA ILE A 115 4.17 -13.24 -12.89
C ILE A 115 5.24 -12.16 -12.72
N VAL A 116 5.07 -11.01 -13.37
CA VAL A 116 6.03 -9.90 -13.31
C VAL A 116 6.12 -9.30 -11.92
N LEU A 117 5.01 -9.26 -11.15
CA LEU A 117 5.05 -8.83 -9.76
C LEU A 117 5.98 -9.73 -8.90
N GLY A 118 5.96 -11.05 -9.12
CA GLY A 118 6.90 -11.97 -8.45
C GLY A 118 8.36 -11.56 -8.72
N THR A 119 8.71 -11.30 -9.98
CA THR A 119 10.05 -10.82 -10.36
C THR A 119 10.41 -9.47 -9.72
N ALA A 120 9.44 -8.55 -9.60
CA ALA A 120 9.66 -7.26 -8.95
C ALA A 120 9.94 -7.42 -7.45
N ILE A 121 9.24 -8.33 -6.78
CA ILE A 121 9.49 -8.67 -5.37
C ILE A 121 10.90 -9.26 -5.19
N ASP A 122 11.30 -10.18 -6.06
CA ASP A 122 12.65 -10.76 -6.03
C ASP A 122 13.72 -9.68 -6.22
N TYR A 123 13.51 -8.74 -7.13
CA TYR A 123 14.39 -7.60 -7.34
C TYR A 123 14.53 -6.73 -6.08
N MET A 124 13.44 -6.37 -5.43
CA MET A 124 13.48 -5.58 -4.19
C MET A 124 14.16 -6.34 -3.04
N ASN A 125 13.87 -7.64 -2.91
CA ASN A 125 14.52 -8.50 -1.93
C ASN A 125 16.05 -8.62 -2.17
N ALA A 126 16.48 -8.63 -3.44
CA ALA A 126 17.91 -8.69 -3.80
C ALA A 126 18.65 -7.38 -3.44
N ILE A 127 17.99 -6.24 -3.47
CA ILE A 127 18.54 -4.97 -2.97
C ILE A 127 18.60 -4.99 -1.43
N GLY A 128 17.53 -5.45 -0.79
CA GLY A 128 17.34 -5.44 0.65
C GLY A 128 16.61 -4.19 1.16
N PHE A 129 15.59 -4.40 1.99
CA PHE A 129 14.76 -3.29 2.49
C PHE A 129 15.51 -2.37 3.46
N ASP A 130 16.50 -2.86 4.20
CA ASP A 130 17.34 -2.03 5.07
C ASP A 130 18.20 -1.06 4.25
N ASP A 131 18.75 -1.52 3.12
CA ASP A 131 19.54 -0.68 2.21
C ASP A 131 18.66 0.35 1.51
N ILE A 132 17.45 -0.04 1.07
CA ILE A 132 16.46 0.87 0.49
C ILE A 132 16.11 1.97 1.51
N ALA A 133 15.73 1.60 2.72
CA ALA A 133 15.33 2.53 3.77
C ALA A 133 16.47 3.49 4.14
N THR A 134 17.70 2.98 4.25
CA THR A 134 18.89 3.79 4.56
C THR A 134 19.14 4.83 3.48
N TYR A 135 19.20 4.40 2.23
CA TYR A 135 19.46 5.30 1.09
C TYR A 135 18.38 6.35 0.92
N GLU A 136 17.12 5.96 1.02
CA GLU A 136 15.98 6.90 0.94
C GLU A 136 16.00 7.91 2.09
N HIS A 137 16.40 7.49 3.29
CA HIS A 137 16.52 8.41 4.42
C HIS A 137 17.64 9.44 4.20
N GLU A 138 18.78 9.03 3.67
CA GLU A 138 19.86 9.96 3.28
C GLU A 138 19.39 10.98 2.24
N LEU A 139 18.66 10.53 1.23
CA LEU A 139 18.08 11.40 0.20
C LEU A 139 17.03 12.37 0.79
N LEU A 140 16.21 11.90 1.73
CA LEU A 140 15.21 12.73 2.42
C LEU A 140 15.89 13.86 3.19
N LEU A 141 16.93 13.55 3.96
CA LEU A 141 17.69 14.54 4.72
C LEU A 141 18.38 15.56 3.79
N TYR A 142 19.04 15.06 2.75
CA TYR A 142 19.69 15.91 1.76
C TYR A 142 18.68 16.83 1.05
N GLY A 143 17.60 16.26 0.51
CA GLY A 143 16.58 17.01 -0.21
C GLY A 143 15.87 18.04 0.69
N THR A 144 15.54 17.66 1.93
CA THR A 144 14.94 18.56 2.92
C THR A 144 15.85 19.76 3.19
N LYS A 145 17.15 19.51 3.44
CA LYS A 145 18.13 20.57 3.68
C LYS A 145 18.24 21.52 2.49
N ARG A 146 18.34 20.98 1.27
CA ARG A 146 18.46 21.80 0.05
C ARG A 146 17.21 22.63 -0.21
N LEU A 147 16.02 22.09 0.00
CA LEU A 147 14.76 22.81 -0.16
C LEU A 147 14.59 23.92 0.87
N GLN A 148 15.06 23.73 2.10
CA GLN A 148 15.02 24.75 3.15
C GLN A 148 15.93 25.96 2.87
N GLU A 149 16.90 25.87 1.96
CA GLU A 149 17.74 26.98 1.51
C GLU A 149 17.02 27.94 0.55
N ILE A 150 15.84 27.54 0.04
CA ILE A 150 15.05 28.34 -0.91
C ILE A 150 14.18 29.32 -0.13
N GLU A 151 14.36 30.61 -0.38
CA GLU A 151 13.54 31.65 0.27
C GLU A 151 12.06 31.52 -0.10
N GLY A 152 11.19 31.66 0.90
CA GLY A 152 9.74 31.52 0.73
C GLY A 152 9.22 30.10 0.59
N LEU A 153 10.11 29.08 0.60
CA LEU A 153 9.69 27.67 0.55
C LEU A 153 9.21 27.19 1.93
N LYS A 154 8.04 26.56 1.95
CA LYS A 154 7.44 25.93 3.13
C LYS A 154 7.23 24.45 2.89
N ILE A 155 7.85 23.61 3.72
CA ILE A 155 7.66 22.14 3.70
C ILE A 155 6.44 21.77 4.54
N PHE A 156 5.64 20.79 4.05
CA PHE A 156 4.53 20.17 4.75
C PHE A 156 4.89 18.72 5.12
N GLY A 157 4.33 18.24 6.22
CA GLY A 157 4.67 16.90 6.73
C GLY A 157 6.04 16.86 7.39
N THR A 158 6.11 17.46 8.58
CA THR A 158 7.34 17.61 9.40
C THR A 158 7.44 16.55 10.49
N SER A 159 6.72 15.42 10.37
CA SER A 159 6.86 14.30 11.31
C SER A 159 8.29 13.75 11.25
N GLU A 160 8.84 13.39 12.41
CA GLU A 160 10.14 12.71 12.50
C GLU A 160 10.09 11.33 11.82
N ASN A 161 8.95 10.63 11.98
CA ASN A 161 8.72 9.33 11.33
C ASN A 161 8.07 9.56 9.97
N LYS A 162 8.88 9.59 8.93
CA LYS A 162 8.41 9.74 7.54
C LYS A 162 9.38 9.07 6.55
N THR A 163 8.84 8.75 5.39
CA THR A 163 9.61 8.25 4.23
C THR A 163 10.02 9.39 3.31
N SER A 164 10.68 9.05 2.20
CA SER A 164 11.29 9.95 1.20
C SER A 164 10.30 10.79 0.38
N VAL A 165 9.22 11.26 0.99
CA VAL A 165 8.24 12.17 0.39
C VAL A 165 8.42 13.57 0.98
N ILE A 166 8.59 14.58 0.13
CA ILE A 166 8.67 15.99 0.53
C ILE A 166 7.63 16.79 -0.23
N SER A 167 6.62 17.28 0.48
CA SER A 167 5.62 18.19 -0.07
C SER A 167 5.94 19.62 0.34
N PHE A 168 5.89 20.53 -0.61
CA PHE A 168 6.24 21.93 -0.35
C PHE A 168 5.42 22.90 -1.19
N ASN A 169 5.44 24.15 -0.77
CA ASN A 169 4.95 25.31 -1.51
C ASN A 169 5.98 26.41 -1.47
N ILE A 170 5.90 27.36 -2.41
CA ILE A 170 6.73 28.58 -2.44
C ILE A 170 5.78 29.77 -2.36
N GLU A 171 6.06 30.72 -1.46
CA GLU A 171 5.24 31.93 -1.28
C GLU A 171 5.19 32.74 -2.57
N GLY A 172 3.98 33.17 -2.95
CA GLY A 172 3.75 33.95 -4.16
C GLY A 172 3.73 33.15 -5.47
N ILE A 173 3.97 31.84 -5.45
CA ILE A 173 3.93 30.97 -6.64
C ILE A 173 2.81 29.95 -6.49
N HIS A 174 1.95 29.85 -7.51
CA HIS A 174 0.88 28.85 -7.49
C HIS A 174 1.46 27.43 -7.63
N PRO A 175 0.98 26.43 -6.84
CA PRO A 175 1.52 25.06 -6.88
C PRO A 175 1.52 24.41 -8.28
N TYR A 176 0.53 24.74 -9.10
CA TYR A 176 0.47 24.26 -10.49
C TYR A 176 1.66 24.74 -11.33
N ASP A 177 2.09 26.00 -11.15
CA ASP A 177 3.22 26.57 -11.88
C ASP A 177 4.53 25.89 -11.46
N ILE A 178 4.68 25.60 -10.15
CA ILE A 178 5.84 24.85 -9.64
C ILE A 178 5.90 23.44 -10.25
N GLY A 179 4.75 22.79 -10.42
CA GLY A 179 4.68 21.44 -10.97
C GLY A 179 4.81 21.36 -12.50
N THR A 180 4.81 22.49 -13.19
CA THR A 180 4.92 22.56 -14.65
C THR A 180 6.37 22.70 -15.12
N ILE A 181 7.27 23.14 -14.25
CA ILE A 181 8.71 23.28 -14.52
C ILE A 181 9.40 21.92 -14.44
#